data_a4c8986a1e457bdb32ea28c332d91593
#
_entry.id   a4c8986a1e457bdb32ea28c332d91593
#
_cell.length_a   1.000
_cell.length_b   1.000
_cell.length_c   1.000
_cell.angle_alpha   90.00
_cell.angle_beta   90.00
_cell.angle_gamma   90.00
#
_symmetry.space_group_name_H-M   'P 1'
#
loop_
_entity.id
_entity.type
_entity.pdbx_description
1 polymer ?
#
loop_
_entity_poly.entity_id
_entity_poly.type
_entity_poly.pdbx_seq_one_letter_code
_entity_poly.pdbx_strand_id
1 'polypeptide(L)'
;MKNLNELSATSFGKGSKLQLIEQKTCIVVGIANSRTRLRIGVLLSELSEYQVDYISSESETGKLIEEADLIIGAGITAYEGVLRRKPVIVVGDYGFGGLVTPDTFRKHYNNRFRGRINGAKEESFSLENLEREICKGFNLTFQELQMMSNQTITLQNI
;
A
#
# COMPACT_ATOMS: atom_id res chain seq x y z
N MET A 1 -3.10 18.22 -37.11
CA MET A 1 -2.85 18.28 -36.56
C MET A 1 -2.70 18.42 -35.95
N LYS A 2 -2.67 17.85 -35.70
CA LYS A 2 -2.35 17.95 -34.89
C LYS A 2 -2.47 17.58 -34.10
N ASN A 3 -2.60 17.20 -34.09
CA ASN A 3 -2.44 17.07 -33.20
C ASN A 3 -2.62 16.88 -32.43
N LEU A 4 -2.85 16.52 -32.49
CA LEU A 4 -2.72 16.67 -31.74
C LEU A 4 -2.37 16.72 -31.26
N ASN A 5 -2.26 16.66 -31.67
CA ASN A 5 -1.81 17.04 -31.18
C ASN A 5 -1.67 17.67 -30.88
N GLU A 6 -1.74 17.72 -31.13
CA GLU A 6 -1.69 18.46 -30.82
C GLU A 6 -2.23 18.93 -30.31
N LEU A 7 -2.40 18.65 -30.47
CA LEU A 7 -2.71 19.15 -29.92
C LEU A 7 -2.99 19.48 -29.31
N SER A 8 -3.05 19.57 -29.41
CA SER A 8 -3.13 19.95 -28.77
C SER A 8 -2.93 20.61 -28.26
N ALA A 9 -2.81 20.82 -28.35
CA ALA A 9 -2.58 21.41 -27.85
C ALA A 9 -2.64 22.39 -27.63
N THR A 10 -2.70 22.51 -27.68
CA THR A 10 -2.82 23.30 -27.39
C THR A 10 -3.18 24.13 -26.88
N SER A 11 -3.30 24.39 -26.86
CA SER A 11 -3.62 24.88 -26.33
C SER A 11 -3.74 25.43 -25.69
N PHE A 12 -3.59 25.44 -25.38
CA PHE A 12 -3.61 25.62 -24.62
C PHE A 12 -3.24 26.47 -24.09
N GLY A 13 -3.04 26.46 -23.84
CA GLY A 13 -2.66 26.81 -23.21
C GLY A 13 -2.24 27.28 -22.59
N LYS A 14 -2.20 27.43 -22.47
CA LYS A 14 -1.97 27.23 -21.77
C LYS A 14 -1.87 26.91 -21.12
N GLY A 15 -1.67 26.78 -21.04
CA GLY A 15 -1.68 25.96 -20.57
C GLY A 15 -1.59 25.41 -20.20
N SER A 16 -1.67 25.01 -20.36
CA SER A 16 -1.78 24.17 -20.14
C SER A 16 -1.36 23.73 -19.75
N LYS A 17 -0.90 23.54 -19.46
CA LYS A 17 -0.58 22.69 -19.09
C LYS A 17 -1.13 22.00 -18.47
N LEU A 18 -1.66 21.86 -18.61
CA LEU A 18 -2.23 21.17 -18.09
C LEU A 18 -2.42 20.13 -17.83
N GLN A 19 -2.71 20.00 -18.10
CA GLN A 19 -2.98 18.85 -18.08
C GLN A 19 -2.20 17.81 -17.77
N LEU A 20 -1.47 17.94 -17.67
CA LEU A 20 -0.39 17.07 -17.51
C LEU A 20 0.02 16.94 -16.10
N ILE A 21 -0.94 16.98 -15.23
CA ILE A 21 -0.69 16.69 -13.86
C ILE A 21 -0.65 15.19 -13.75
N GLU A 22 0.53 14.65 -13.59
CA GLU A 22 0.70 13.27 -13.32
C GLU A 22 0.00 12.96 -12.01
N GLN A 23 -0.86 11.99 -12.06
CA GLN A 23 -1.50 11.50 -10.87
C GLN A 23 -0.46 10.76 -10.05
N LYS A 24 -0.26 11.19 -8.80
CA LYS A 24 0.70 10.53 -7.94
C LYS A 24 0.20 9.15 -7.53
N THR A 25 1.16 8.24 -7.35
CA THR A 25 0.88 6.93 -6.80
C THR A 25 0.37 7.08 -5.37
N CYS A 26 -0.71 6.39 -5.06
CA CYS A 26 -1.39 6.55 -3.79
C CYS A 26 -1.05 5.43 -2.82
N ILE A 27 -0.55 5.82 -1.64
CA ILE A 27 -0.31 4.90 -0.54
C ILE A 27 -1.37 5.18 0.52
N VAL A 28 -2.08 4.13 0.93
CA VAL A 28 -3.10 4.26 1.96
C VAL A 28 -2.58 3.63 3.26
N VAL A 29 -2.69 4.39 4.34
CA VAL A 29 -2.20 3.96 5.66
C VAL A 29 -3.38 3.65 6.55
N GLY A 30 -3.47 2.41 7.02
CA GLY A 30 -4.53 1.98 7.92
C GLY A 30 -3.93 1.38 9.18
N ILE A 31 -3.52 2.21 10.11
CA ILE A 31 -2.90 1.81 11.36
C ILE A 31 -3.67 2.44 12.51
N ALA A 32 -4.18 1.60 13.41
CA ALA A 32 -4.98 2.08 14.53
C ALA A 32 -4.14 2.75 15.61
N ASN A 33 -2.95 2.22 15.87
CA ASN A 33 -2.08 2.75 16.92
C ASN A 33 -1.54 4.12 16.50
N SER A 34 -1.88 5.16 17.26
CA SER A 34 -1.54 6.52 16.87
C SER A 34 -0.04 6.80 16.86
N ARG A 35 0.72 6.16 17.77
CA ARG A 35 2.17 6.32 17.78
C ARG A 35 2.80 5.73 16.51
N THR A 36 2.39 4.54 16.15
CA THR A 36 2.89 3.88 14.96
C THR A 36 2.48 4.66 13.71
N ARG A 37 1.23 5.14 13.68
CA ARG A 37 0.76 5.93 12.55
C ARG A 37 1.57 7.21 12.40
N LEU A 38 1.90 7.87 13.51
CA LEU A 38 2.72 9.07 13.46
C LEU A 38 4.12 8.77 12.91
N ARG A 39 4.72 7.66 13.38
CA ARG A 39 6.05 7.27 12.91
C ARG A 39 6.05 7.02 11.41
N ILE A 40 5.06 6.31 10.92
CA ILE A 40 4.92 6.04 9.49
C ILE A 40 4.75 7.36 8.75
N GLY A 41 3.93 8.26 9.27
CA GLY A 41 3.72 9.55 8.64
C GLY A 41 5.00 10.35 8.49
N VAL A 42 5.84 10.36 9.54
CA VAL A 42 7.13 11.04 9.48
C VAL A 42 8.00 10.44 8.39
N LEU A 43 8.07 9.10 8.32
CA LEU A 43 8.89 8.44 7.30
C LEU A 43 8.35 8.72 5.90
N LEU A 44 7.04 8.61 5.71
CA LEU A 44 6.44 8.83 4.40
C LEU A 44 6.55 10.27 3.93
N SER A 45 6.65 11.23 4.85
CA SER A 45 6.81 12.62 4.47
C SER A 45 8.14 12.88 3.75
N GLU A 46 9.10 11.97 3.90
CA GLU A 46 10.36 12.04 3.18
C GLU A 46 10.21 11.57 1.73
N LEU A 47 9.10 10.93 1.39
CA LEU A 47 8.89 10.33 0.08
C LEU A 47 7.83 11.15 -0.67
N SER A 48 8.26 12.30 -1.21
CA SER A 48 7.34 13.27 -1.79
C SER A 48 6.69 12.81 -3.09
N GLU A 49 7.15 11.72 -3.67
CA GLU A 49 6.58 11.22 -4.92
C GLU A 49 5.24 10.51 -4.73
N TYR A 50 4.84 10.25 -3.49
CA TYR A 50 3.59 9.54 -3.23
C TYR A 50 2.55 10.46 -2.64
N GLN A 51 1.28 10.19 -2.98
CA GLN A 51 0.15 10.73 -2.26
C GLN A 51 -0.16 9.77 -1.12
N VAL A 52 -0.32 10.29 0.10
CA VAL A 52 -0.55 9.43 1.27
C VAL A 52 -1.91 9.80 1.87
N ASP A 53 -2.79 8.80 1.95
CA ASP A 53 -4.10 8.97 2.56
C ASP A 53 -4.18 8.06 3.79
N TYR A 54 -4.79 8.56 4.85
CA TYR A 54 -4.93 7.83 6.11
C TYR A 54 -6.37 7.43 6.31
N ILE A 55 -6.59 6.17 6.70
CA ILE A 55 -7.94 5.71 7.02
C ILE A 55 -8.30 6.27 8.39
N SER A 56 -9.37 7.04 8.45
CA SER A 56 -9.82 7.67 9.68
C SER A 56 -11.16 7.13 10.17
N SER A 57 -11.90 6.40 9.34
CA SER A 57 -13.17 5.83 9.73
C SER A 57 -13.45 4.58 8.93
N GLU A 58 -14.29 3.69 9.51
CA GLU A 58 -14.66 2.46 8.83
C GLU A 58 -15.42 2.70 7.54
N SER A 59 -16.20 3.77 7.49
CA SER A 59 -17.03 4.04 6.32
C SER A 59 -16.21 4.38 5.09
N GLU A 60 -14.97 4.82 5.26
CA GLU A 60 -14.08 5.18 4.15
C GLU A 60 -13.15 4.06 3.73
N THR A 61 -13.02 3.04 4.57
CA THR A 61 -11.98 2.02 4.39
C THR A 61 -12.05 1.35 3.04
N GLY A 62 -13.24 0.90 2.64
CA GLY A 62 -13.38 0.17 1.39
C GLY A 62 -13.00 0.99 0.18
N LYS A 63 -13.44 2.25 0.17
CA LYS A 63 -13.14 3.13 -0.96
C LYS A 63 -11.66 3.45 -1.04
N LEU A 64 -11.04 3.77 0.10
CA LEU A 64 -9.62 4.10 0.12
C LEU A 64 -8.77 2.92 -0.31
N ILE A 65 -9.10 1.71 0.16
CA ILE A 65 -8.36 0.51 -0.24
C ILE A 65 -8.51 0.27 -1.74
N GLU A 66 -9.71 0.44 -2.26
CA GLU A 66 -9.95 0.22 -3.69
C GLU A 66 -9.13 1.18 -4.55
N GLU A 67 -8.96 2.41 -4.10
CA GLU A 67 -8.23 3.43 -4.86
C GLU A 67 -6.72 3.41 -4.60
N ALA A 68 -6.27 2.62 -3.64
CA ALA A 68 -4.86 2.58 -3.27
C ALA A 68 -4.04 1.84 -4.32
N ASP A 69 -2.80 2.27 -4.48
CA ASP A 69 -1.81 1.52 -5.24
C ASP A 69 -0.98 0.63 -4.33
N LEU A 70 -0.90 0.97 -3.05
CA LEU A 70 -0.19 0.20 -2.05
C LEU A 70 -0.79 0.53 -0.68
N ILE A 71 -0.82 -0.45 0.20
CA ILE A 71 -1.40 -0.30 1.52
C ILE A 71 -0.34 -0.57 2.58
N ILE A 72 -0.29 0.28 3.60
CA ILE A 72 0.51 0.06 4.79
C ILE A 72 -0.47 -0.05 5.95
N GLY A 73 -0.56 -1.22 6.55
CA GLY A 73 -1.54 -1.41 7.61
C GLY A 73 -1.42 -2.72 8.31
N ALA A 74 -2.44 -3.04 9.10
CA ALA A 74 -2.46 -4.25 9.91
C ALA A 74 -3.90 -4.74 10.06
N GLY A 75 -4.02 -5.99 10.51
CA GLY A 75 -5.32 -6.55 10.84
C GLY A 75 -6.27 -6.54 9.66
N ILE A 76 -7.48 -6.05 9.88
CA ILE A 76 -8.52 -6.05 8.86
C ILE A 76 -8.12 -5.24 7.64
N THR A 77 -7.45 -4.11 7.82
CA THR A 77 -7.01 -3.31 6.68
C THR A 77 -6.06 -4.09 5.78
N ALA A 78 -5.09 -4.76 6.38
CA ALA A 78 -4.14 -5.58 5.62
C ALA A 78 -4.86 -6.73 4.93
N TYR A 79 -5.75 -7.41 5.66
CA TYR A 79 -6.53 -8.51 5.14
C TYR A 79 -7.34 -8.08 3.91
N GLU A 80 -8.04 -6.96 4.01
CA GLU A 80 -8.85 -6.44 2.91
C GLU A 80 -7.97 -6.05 1.71
N GLY A 81 -6.79 -5.52 1.99
CA GLY A 81 -5.86 -5.17 0.93
C GLY A 81 -5.41 -6.38 0.14
N VAL A 82 -5.02 -7.45 0.84
CA VAL A 82 -4.62 -8.69 0.18
C VAL A 82 -5.79 -9.26 -0.62
N LEU A 83 -6.98 -9.26 -0.04
CA LEU A 83 -8.17 -9.77 -0.68
C LEU A 83 -8.46 -9.03 -1.99
N ARG A 84 -8.19 -7.75 -2.03
CA ARG A 84 -8.44 -6.90 -3.20
C ARG A 84 -7.24 -6.79 -4.14
N ARG A 85 -6.28 -7.66 -3.95
CA ARG A 85 -5.10 -7.77 -4.84
C ARG A 85 -4.26 -6.50 -4.86
N LYS A 86 -4.09 -5.90 -3.67
CA LYS A 86 -3.21 -4.74 -3.51
C LYS A 86 -1.92 -5.18 -2.84
N PRO A 87 -0.78 -4.56 -3.15
CA PRO A 87 0.44 -4.78 -2.35
C PRO A 87 0.20 -4.26 -0.94
N VAL A 88 0.57 -5.04 0.06
CA VAL A 88 0.36 -4.69 1.47
C VAL A 88 1.66 -4.84 2.24
N ILE A 89 2.04 -3.78 2.93
CA ILE A 89 3.15 -3.80 3.88
C ILE A 89 2.52 -3.81 5.27
N VAL A 90 2.83 -4.83 6.06
CA VAL A 90 2.22 -4.99 7.37
C VAL A 90 3.03 -4.27 8.43
N VAL A 91 2.35 -3.38 9.14
CA VAL A 91 2.91 -2.68 10.29
C VAL A 91 1.82 -2.68 11.36
N GLY A 92 2.00 -3.46 12.39
CA GLY A 92 0.95 -3.64 13.38
C GLY A 92 1.49 -3.64 14.79
N ASP A 93 0.65 -4.16 15.71
CA ASP A 93 0.94 -4.15 17.14
C ASP A 93 2.22 -4.93 17.48
N TYR A 94 2.54 -5.94 16.69
CA TYR A 94 3.74 -6.73 16.93
C TYR A 94 4.98 -6.11 16.30
N GLY A 95 4.83 -5.06 15.48
CA GLY A 95 5.95 -4.36 14.88
C GLY A 95 5.92 -4.40 13.36
N PHE A 96 7.07 -4.17 12.77
CA PHE A 96 7.23 -4.12 11.33
C PHE A 96 7.27 -5.54 10.78
N GLY A 97 6.29 -5.89 9.96
CA GLY A 97 6.22 -7.22 9.36
C GLY A 97 6.70 -7.29 7.92
N GLY A 98 6.77 -6.14 7.26
CA GLY A 98 7.21 -6.08 5.88
C GLY A 98 6.12 -6.44 4.88
N LEU A 99 6.52 -6.58 3.64
CA LEU A 99 5.62 -6.81 2.52
C LEU A 99 5.05 -8.23 2.56
N VAL A 100 3.76 -8.34 2.29
CA VAL A 100 3.11 -9.64 2.12
C VAL A 100 3.46 -10.14 0.71
N THR A 101 4.20 -11.24 0.65
CA THR A 101 4.59 -11.88 -0.60
C THR A 101 4.08 -13.31 -0.61
N PRO A 102 4.10 -14.00 -1.75
CA PRO A 102 3.73 -15.42 -1.74
C PRO A 102 4.50 -16.23 -0.72
N ASP A 103 5.78 -15.89 -0.48
CA ASP A 103 6.60 -16.61 0.49
C ASP A 103 6.25 -16.29 1.93
N THR A 104 5.77 -15.07 2.20
CA THR A 104 5.49 -14.63 3.57
C THR A 104 4.00 -14.65 3.91
N PHE A 105 3.15 -14.88 2.93
CA PHE A 105 1.70 -14.77 3.12
C PHE A 105 1.20 -15.60 4.30
N ARG A 106 1.59 -16.88 4.39
CA ARG A 106 1.06 -17.75 5.44
C ARG A 106 1.46 -17.28 6.81
N LYS A 107 2.68 -16.76 6.96
CA LYS A 107 3.11 -16.23 8.26
C LYS A 107 2.29 -15.02 8.65
N HIS A 108 2.03 -14.12 7.70
CA HIS A 108 1.18 -12.96 7.98
C HIS A 108 -0.25 -13.39 8.29
N TYR A 109 -0.79 -14.29 7.49
CA TYR A 109 -2.16 -14.75 7.70
C TYR A 109 -2.31 -15.42 9.07
N ASN A 110 -1.34 -16.25 9.45
CA ASN A 110 -1.43 -16.99 10.70
C ASN A 110 -1.35 -16.09 11.93
N ASN A 111 -0.69 -14.94 11.85
CA ASN A 111 -0.68 -14.01 12.98
C ASN A 111 -1.65 -12.86 12.78
N ARG A 112 -2.58 -13.01 11.83
CA ARG A 112 -3.66 -12.05 11.58
C ARG A 112 -3.14 -10.69 11.16
N PHE A 113 -2.05 -10.68 10.41
CA PHE A 113 -1.45 -9.45 9.88
C PHE A 113 -1.09 -8.45 10.98
N ARG A 114 -0.52 -8.94 12.06
CA ARG A 114 -0.14 -8.09 13.19
C ARG A 114 1.30 -7.60 13.14
N GLY A 115 2.07 -8.07 12.17
CA GLY A 115 3.47 -7.70 12.04
C GLY A 115 4.40 -8.74 12.62
N ARG A 116 5.70 -8.49 12.50
CA ARG A 116 6.77 -9.33 13.04
C ARG A 116 6.55 -10.82 12.78
N ILE A 117 6.77 -11.22 11.53
CA ILE A 117 6.53 -12.62 11.14
C ILE A 117 7.76 -13.51 11.37
N ASN A 118 8.89 -12.94 11.73
CA ASN A 118 10.14 -13.68 11.89
C ASN A 118 10.52 -13.94 13.34
N GLY A 119 9.52 -14.06 14.20
CA GLY A 119 9.73 -14.43 15.60
C GLY A 119 10.27 -13.29 16.43
N ALA A 120 11.30 -13.59 17.24
CA ALA A 120 11.79 -12.64 18.24
C ALA A 120 12.52 -11.45 17.64
N LYS A 121 13.02 -11.57 16.41
CA LYS A 121 13.79 -10.48 15.82
C LYS A 121 12.86 -9.52 15.12
N GLU A 122 12.86 -8.30 15.59
CA GLU A 122 12.08 -7.24 15.00
C GLU A 122 12.98 -6.46 14.05
N GLU A 123 12.56 -6.33 12.80
CA GLU A 123 13.24 -5.40 11.91
C GLU A 123 12.91 -4.00 12.36
N SER A 124 13.94 -3.16 12.36
CA SER A 124 13.72 -1.79 12.77
C SER A 124 12.92 -1.05 11.72
N PHE A 125 12.10 -0.16 12.18
CA PHE A 125 11.31 0.73 11.38
C PHE A 125 12.20 1.86 10.92
N SER A 126 12.72 1.79 9.72
CA SER A 126 13.58 2.83 9.17
C SER A 126 13.06 3.24 7.80
N LEU A 127 13.45 4.43 7.38
CA LEU A 127 13.11 4.91 6.05
C LEU A 127 13.65 3.95 4.99
N GLU A 128 14.86 3.47 5.19
CA GLU A 128 15.48 2.56 4.25
C GLU A 128 14.70 1.26 4.10
N ASN A 129 14.30 0.65 5.23
CA ASN A 129 13.51 -0.57 5.19
C ASN A 129 12.16 -0.35 4.56
N LEU A 130 11.53 0.78 4.87
CA LEU A 130 10.23 1.09 4.31
C LEU A 130 10.30 1.30 2.80
N GLU A 131 11.30 2.07 2.33
CA GLU A 131 11.48 2.29 0.91
C GLU A 131 11.72 0.99 0.17
N ARG A 132 12.53 0.11 0.74
CA ARG A 132 12.82 -1.18 0.13
C ARG A 132 11.54 -2.00 -0.04
N GLU A 133 10.70 -2.04 1.00
CA GLU A 133 9.46 -2.80 0.93
C GLU A 133 8.46 -2.17 -0.03
N ILE A 134 8.42 -0.84 -0.11
CA ILE A 134 7.56 -0.17 -1.08
C ILE A 134 7.98 -0.54 -2.50
N CYS A 135 9.26 -0.49 -2.80
CA CYS A 135 9.75 -0.86 -4.12
C CYS A 135 9.42 -2.30 -4.46
N LYS A 136 9.60 -3.21 -3.51
CA LYS A 136 9.25 -4.61 -3.71
C LYS A 136 7.75 -4.78 -3.95
N GLY A 137 6.95 -3.99 -3.25
CA GLY A 137 5.49 -4.06 -3.41
C GLY A 137 5.07 -3.69 -4.81
N PHE A 138 5.65 -2.65 -5.37
CA PHE A 138 5.30 -2.23 -6.73
C PHE A 138 5.86 -3.18 -7.80
N ASN A 139 6.74 -4.10 -7.42
CA ASN A 139 7.26 -5.10 -8.33
C ASN A 139 6.52 -6.44 -8.25
N LEU A 140 5.54 -6.57 -7.36
CA LEU A 140 4.72 -7.77 -7.33
C LEU A 140 3.90 -7.85 -8.60
N THR A 141 3.83 -9.07 -9.17
CA THR A 141 3.06 -9.28 -10.39
C THR A 141 1.58 -9.42 -10.06
N PHE A 142 0.74 -9.18 -11.07
CA PHE A 142 -0.70 -9.40 -10.92
C PHE A 142 -0.98 -10.85 -10.48
N GLN A 143 -0.24 -11.82 -11.04
CA GLN A 143 -0.43 -13.22 -10.70
C GLN A 143 -0.10 -13.51 -9.24
N GLU A 144 0.96 -12.89 -8.71
CA GLU A 144 1.30 -13.05 -7.31
C GLU A 144 0.22 -12.48 -6.40
N LEU A 145 -0.27 -11.29 -6.74
CA LEU A 145 -1.34 -10.66 -5.97
C LEU A 145 -2.62 -11.48 -6.02
N GLN A 146 -2.95 -12.00 -7.20
CA GLN A 146 -4.15 -12.81 -7.36
C GLN A 146 -4.04 -14.13 -6.60
N MET A 147 -2.86 -14.74 -6.61
CA MET A 147 -2.63 -15.97 -5.88
C MET A 147 -2.87 -15.80 -4.40
N MET A 148 -2.37 -14.71 -3.81
CA MET A 148 -2.57 -14.45 -2.40
C MET A 148 -4.03 -14.16 -2.07
N SER A 149 -4.71 -13.44 -2.95
CA SER A 149 -6.15 -13.19 -2.78
C SER A 149 -6.92 -14.50 -2.81
N ASN A 150 -6.61 -15.39 -3.76
CA ASN A 150 -7.28 -16.69 -3.87
C ASN A 150 -7.01 -17.55 -2.65
N GLN A 151 -5.79 -17.54 -2.12
CA GLN A 151 -5.48 -18.27 -0.90
C GLN A 151 -6.29 -17.75 0.28
N THR A 152 -6.46 -16.43 0.34
CA THR A 152 -7.25 -15.81 1.40
C THR A 152 -8.70 -16.30 1.35
N ILE A 153 -9.29 -16.32 0.16
CA ILE A 153 -10.66 -16.81 -0.03
C ILE A 153 -10.77 -18.28 0.37
N THR A 154 -9.82 -19.10 -0.04
CA THR A 154 -9.81 -20.52 0.28
C THR A 154 -9.73 -20.74 1.79
N LEU A 155 -8.85 -20.02 2.47
CA LEU A 155 -8.67 -20.19 3.90
C LEU A 155 -9.88 -19.71 4.70
N GLN A 156 -10.62 -18.72 4.19
CA GLN A 156 -11.86 -18.27 4.82
C GLN A 156 -12.93 -19.35 4.84
N ASN A 157 -12.93 -20.20 3.84
CA ASN A 157 -14.01 -21.17 3.63
C ASN A 157 -13.72 -22.55 4.23
N ILE A 158 -12.68 -22.66 5.04
CA ILE A 158 -12.37 -23.91 5.74
C ILE A 158 -13.17 -24.06 7.02
#